data_f7cc8a901859bf70ec8ea38fec3cee78
#
_entry.id   f7cc8a901859bf70ec8ea38fec3cee78
#
_cell.length_a   1.000
_cell.length_b   1.000
_cell.length_c   1.000
_cell.angle_alpha   90.00
_cell.angle_beta   90.00
_cell.angle_gamma   90.00
#
_symmetry.space_group_name_H-M   'P 1'
#
loop_
_entity.id
_entity.type
_entity.pdbx_description
1 polymer ?
#
loop_
_entity_poly.entity_id
_entity_poly.type
_entity_poly.pdbx_seq_one_letter_code
_entity_poly.pdbx_strand_id
1 'polypeptide(L)'
;MSFELDIGHTSQAGRNEVNEDFAALVQGQGRDRERGAIAAIADGVSTGGKGREAAQTTVNTLVNDYFATPDTWDTTVALDRILSAHNGWLASMNRRRQPAVGLTTLTAVVLRGQSYTLAHVGDTRAYLLRGGRLQLLTTDHVMAQRDLAHQLTRAMGLDDHVVVDYSQGELHSGDLLVLLSDGVHGSLPERELRQLLLQPQDANTPSAVGAQALSEEITRAALRRGSTDNVTALVVRVQGALEATLQDESRRAQHLPVLPLLKVGEPVDGLVVTALVADSGVHRIYQVRDPATQRLYALKTLVPARAHDAQERATLAHEAWVARRMQSGHAAVSYTHLRAHETSLH
;
A
#
# COMPACT_ATOMS: atom_id res chain seq x y z
N MET A 1 -5.22 17.44 6.60
CA MET A 1 -4.92 16.75 7.86
C MET A 1 -3.62 15.99 7.70
N SER A 2 -2.84 15.78 8.77
CA SER A 2 -1.59 15.05 8.69
C SER A 2 -1.88 13.54 8.62
N PHE A 3 -1.10 12.84 7.81
CA PHE A 3 -1.04 11.39 7.81
C PHE A 3 -0.47 10.94 9.16
N GLU A 4 -1.29 10.40 10.04
CA GLU A 4 -0.87 10.00 11.38
C GLU A 4 -0.63 8.49 11.41
N LEU A 5 0.61 8.11 11.69
CA LEU A 5 1.05 6.73 11.84
C LEU A 5 1.62 6.52 13.25
N ASP A 6 1.25 5.42 13.89
CA ASP A 6 1.96 4.87 15.05
C ASP A 6 2.85 3.73 14.53
N ILE A 7 4.16 3.85 14.75
CA ILE A 7 5.19 3.03 14.12
C ILE A 7 6.00 2.34 15.20
N GLY A 8 6.22 1.05 15.03
CA GLY A 8 7.09 0.26 15.87
C GLY A 8 8.02 -0.62 15.06
N HIS A 9 9.24 -0.72 15.51
CA HIS A 9 10.26 -1.54 14.86
C HIS A 9 11.14 -2.22 15.89
N THR A 10 11.35 -3.52 15.72
CA THR A 10 12.27 -4.32 16.54
C THR A 10 12.98 -5.31 15.67
N SER A 11 14.31 -5.38 15.80
CA SER A 11 15.17 -6.31 15.08
C SER A 11 16.23 -6.86 16.01
N GLN A 12 16.39 -8.19 16.07
CA GLN A 12 17.34 -8.88 16.95
C GLN A 12 18.04 -10.01 16.19
N ALA A 13 19.31 -10.22 16.51
CA ALA A 13 20.14 -11.24 15.86
C ALA A 13 19.70 -12.69 16.19
N GLY A 14 18.86 -12.90 17.21
CA GLY A 14 18.50 -14.23 17.66
C GLY A 14 19.73 -14.98 18.20
N ARG A 15 20.02 -16.16 17.64
CA ARG A 15 21.24 -16.94 17.98
C ARG A 15 22.41 -16.69 17.04
N ASN A 16 22.21 -15.91 15.99
CA ASN A 16 23.25 -15.60 15.02
C ASN A 16 24.22 -14.54 15.60
N GLU A 17 25.49 -14.60 15.19
CA GLU A 17 26.48 -13.58 15.56
C GLU A 17 26.19 -12.23 14.90
N VAL A 18 25.63 -12.26 13.70
CA VAL A 18 25.31 -11.07 12.90
C VAL A 18 23.82 -11.03 12.63
N ASN A 19 23.25 -9.85 12.77
CA ASN A 19 21.91 -9.59 12.28
C ASN A 19 21.99 -9.14 10.83
N GLU A 20 21.50 -9.97 9.92
CA GLU A 20 21.45 -9.70 8.48
C GLU A 20 20.12 -9.10 8.03
N ASP A 21 19.12 -9.08 8.92
CA ASP A 21 17.87 -8.35 8.71
C ASP A 21 18.09 -6.84 8.75
N PHE A 22 17.32 -6.12 7.95
CA PHE A 22 17.23 -4.67 8.03
C PHE A 22 15.80 -4.18 7.73
N ALA A 23 15.33 -3.20 8.49
CA ALA A 23 14.05 -2.58 8.24
C ALA A 23 14.13 -1.07 8.48
N ALA A 24 13.38 -0.31 7.71
CA ALA A 24 13.24 1.13 7.87
C ALA A 24 11.86 1.62 7.46
N LEU A 25 11.44 2.75 8.03
CA LEU A 25 10.27 3.51 7.61
C LEU A 25 10.66 4.98 7.49
N VAL A 26 10.25 5.60 6.39
CA VAL A 26 10.39 7.04 6.17
C VAL A 26 9.02 7.61 5.84
N GLN A 27 8.65 8.68 6.54
CA GLN A 27 7.43 9.45 6.29
C GLN A 27 7.78 10.77 5.63
N GLY A 28 7.09 11.11 4.54
CA GLY A 28 7.27 12.36 3.82
C GLY A 28 6.96 13.57 4.68
N GLN A 29 7.84 14.58 4.62
CA GLN A 29 7.70 15.86 5.32
C GLN A 29 7.68 17.01 4.34
N GLY A 30 7.12 18.15 4.73
CA GLY A 30 7.10 19.35 3.89
C GLY A 30 6.41 19.06 2.54
N ARG A 31 7.17 19.18 1.45
CA ARG A 31 6.70 18.93 0.07
C ARG A 31 6.35 17.47 -0.19
N ASP A 32 7.04 16.55 0.48
CA ASP A 32 6.88 15.11 0.28
C ASP A 32 5.72 14.51 1.09
N ARG A 33 4.99 15.34 1.86
CA ARG A 33 3.87 14.91 2.70
C ARG A 33 2.78 14.18 1.89
N GLU A 34 2.49 14.62 0.67
CA GLU A 34 1.50 13.99 -0.22
C GLU A 34 1.97 12.64 -0.79
N ARG A 35 3.26 12.35 -0.66
CA ARG A 35 3.83 11.05 -1.03
C ARG A 35 3.63 9.98 0.05
N GLY A 36 3.19 10.39 1.26
CA GLY A 36 2.83 9.50 2.35
C GLY A 36 4.03 8.95 3.10
N ALA A 37 4.07 7.64 3.27
CA ALA A 37 5.15 6.93 3.98
C ALA A 37 5.54 5.66 3.23
N ILE A 38 6.80 5.26 3.35
CA ILE A 38 7.31 3.99 2.85
C ILE A 38 7.96 3.22 4.00
N ALA A 39 7.53 1.97 4.20
CA ALA A 39 8.11 1.01 5.13
C ALA A 39 8.69 -0.16 4.34
N ALA A 40 9.85 -0.65 4.74
CA ALA A 40 10.47 -1.79 4.08
C ALA A 40 11.21 -2.67 5.09
N ILE A 41 11.21 -3.97 4.84
CA ILE A 41 11.98 -5.01 5.52
C ILE A 41 12.73 -5.84 4.48
N ALA A 42 13.91 -6.24 4.82
CA ALA A 42 14.77 -7.12 4.02
C ALA A 42 15.52 -8.08 4.93
N ASP A 43 15.65 -9.32 4.48
CA ASP A 43 16.43 -10.37 5.11
C ASP A 43 17.62 -10.70 4.19
N GLY A 44 18.82 -10.55 4.73
CA GLY A 44 20.04 -10.70 3.98
C GLY A 44 20.51 -12.15 3.96
N VAL A 45 20.62 -12.73 2.76
CA VAL A 45 21.12 -14.09 2.55
C VAL A 45 22.58 -14.05 2.11
N SER A 46 23.47 -14.60 2.91
CA SER A 46 24.89 -14.64 2.56
C SER A 46 25.54 -16.00 2.79
N THR A 47 26.31 -16.44 1.82
CA THR A 47 27.26 -17.54 1.99
C THR A 47 28.60 -17.09 2.57
N GLY A 48 28.78 -15.81 2.88
CA GLY A 48 30.02 -15.19 3.31
C GLY A 48 29.89 -13.99 4.26
N GLY A 49 28.76 -13.84 4.96
CA GLY A 49 28.56 -12.79 6.00
C GLY A 49 28.30 -11.39 5.47
N LYS A 50 27.80 -11.24 4.24
CA LYS A 50 27.51 -9.94 3.62
C LYS A 50 26.02 -9.71 3.30
N GLY A 51 25.14 -10.58 3.74
CA GLY A 51 23.69 -10.41 3.59
C GLY A 51 23.22 -9.11 4.23
N ARG A 52 23.78 -8.75 5.38
CA ARG A 52 23.49 -7.47 6.05
C ARG A 52 23.75 -6.26 5.15
N GLU A 53 24.89 -6.23 4.41
CA GLU A 53 25.21 -5.13 3.49
C GLU A 53 24.17 -5.05 2.36
N ALA A 54 23.76 -6.20 1.81
CA ALA A 54 22.75 -6.28 0.77
C ALA A 54 21.38 -5.81 1.28
N ALA A 55 20.91 -6.28 2.44
CA ALA A 55 19.65 -5.88 3.04
C ALA A 55 19.62 -4.37 3.35
N GLN A 56 20.66 -3.87 4.02
CA GLN A 56 20.77 -2.47 4.42
C GLN A 56 20.81 -1.53 3.21
N THR A 57 21.61 -1.85 2.18
CA THR A 57 21.69 -1.00 0.99
C THR A 57 20.37 -1.02 0.21
N THR A 58 19.72 -2.18 0.09
CA THR A 58 18.44 -2.31 -0.61
C THR A 58 17.34 -1.47 0.04
N VAL A 59 17.14 -1.61 1.35
CA VAL A 59 16.12 -0.85 2.08
C VAL A 59 16.44 0.65 2.06
N ASN A 60 17.69 1.04 2.37
CA ASN A 60 18.06 2.46 2.41
C ASN A 60 17.91 3.13 1.04
N THR A 61 18.35 2.49 -0.05
CA THR A 61 18.14 3.00 -1.41
C THR A 61 16.65 3.19 -1.67
N LEU A 62 15.84 2.18 -1.39
CA LEU A 62 14.41 2.24 -1.69
C LEU A 62 13.71 3.38 -0.93
N VAL A 63 13.90 3.47 0.40
CA VAL A 63 13.17 4.45 1.23
C VAL A 63 13.64 5.89 0.97
N ASN A 64 14.91 6.10 0.62
CA ASN A 64 15.42 7.44 0.32
C ASN A 64 15.07 7.88 -1.10
N ASP A 65 15.27 7.00 -2.10
CA ASP A 65 15.06 7.36 -3.50
C ASP A 65 13.58 7.47 -3.86
N TYR A 66 12.68 6.82 -3.10
CA TYR A 66 11.24 6.95 -3.29
C TYR A 66 10.79 8.41 -3.32
N PHE A 67 11.24 9.23 -2.37
CA PHE A 67 10.88 10.64 -2.29
C PHE A 67 11.58 11.51 -3.35
N ALA A 68 12.64 11.02 -3.99
CA ALA A 68 13.33 11.70 -5.07
C ALA A 68 12.72 11.46 -6.47
N THR A 69 11.77 10.50 -6.60
CA THR A 69 11.10 10.24 -7.88
C THR A 69 10.09 11.33 -8.22
N PRO A 70 9.76 11.57 -9.51
CA PRO A 70 8.75 12.56 -9.90
C PRO A 70 7.39 12.30 -9.28
N ASP A 71 6.71 13.35 -8.80
CA ASP A 71 5.37 13.26 -8.19
C ASP A 71 4.29 12.76 -9.14
N THR A 72 4.52 12.91 -10.45
CA THR A 72 3.64 12.45 -11.53
C THR A 72 3.71 10.95 -11.78
N TRP A 73 4.70 10.27 -11.23
CA TRP A 73 4.81 8.83 -11.39
C TRP A 73 3.80 8.10 -10.49
N ASP A 74 3.20 7.06 -11.06
CA ASP A 74 2.47 6.07 -10.25
C ASP A 74 3.42 5.42 -9.24
N THR A 75 2.90 5.11 -8.05
CA THR A 75 3.71 4.51 -6.96
C THR A 75 4.40 3.23 -7.42
N THR A 76 3.70 2.37 -8.17
CA THR A 76 4.26 1.12 -8.70
C THR A 76 5.41 1.40 -9.67
N VAL A 77 5.24 2.40 -10.56
CA VAL A 77 6.30 2.79 -11.52
C VAL A 77 7.53 3.32 -10.78
N ALA A 78 7.33 4.14 -9.74
CA ALA A 78 8.43 4.65 -8.92
C ALA A 78 9.21 3.52 -8.26
N LEU A 79 8.50 2.58 -7.60
CA LEU A 79 9.12 1.41 -6.95
C LEU A 79 9.86 0.54 -7.96
N ASP A 80 9.24 0.23 -9.11
CA ASP A 80 9.84 -0.61 -10.13
C ASP A 80 11.15 -0.03 -10.67
N ARG A 81 11.18 1.27 -10.94
CA ARG A 81 12.40 1.94 -11.42
C ARG A 81 13.53 1.90 -10.42
N ILE A 82 13.24 2.16 -9.14
CA ILE A 82 14.24 2.12 -8.07
C ILE A 82 14.76 0.69 -7.90
N LEU A 83 13.85 -0.27 -7.77
CA LEU A 83 14.20 -1.67 -7.51
C LEU A 83 14.97 -2.29 -8.69
N SER A 84 14.57 -2.04 -9.91
CA SER A 84 15.28 -2.52 -11.10
C SER A 84 16.70 -1.95 -11.20
N ALA A 85 16.88 -0.65 -10.93
CA ALA A 85 18.19 0.00 -10.95
C ALA A 85 19.09 -0.54 -9.83
N HIS A 86 18.56 -0.65 -8.60
CA HIS A 86 19.31 -1.17 -7.45
C HIS A 86 19.69 -2.65 -7.65
N ASN A 87 18.75 -3.47 -8.14
CA ASN A 87 19.00 -4.88 -8.44
C ASN A 87 20.13 -5.04 -9.48
N GLY A 88 20.09 -4.28 -10.56
CA GLY A 88 21.14 -4.32 -11.59
C GLY A 88 22.53 -3.97 -11.03
N TRP A 89 22.60 -2.98 -10.12
CA TRP A 89 23.82 -2.64 -9.39
C TRP A 89 24.28 -3.81 -8.49
N LEU A 90 23.38 -4.35 -7.65
CA LEU A 90 23.72 -5.44 -6.70
C LEU A 90 24.15 -6.71 -7.43
N ALA A 91 23.43 -7.13 -8.49
CA ALA A 91 23.79 -8.27 -9.32
C ALA A 91 25.14 -8.08 -10.01
N SER A 92 25.43 -6.88 -10.52
CA SER A 92 26.74 -6.56 -11.10
C SER A 92 27.87 -6.65 -10.07
N MET A 93 27.64 -6.21 -8.83
CA MET A 93 28.60 -6.33 -7.74
C MET A 93 28.85 -7.80 -7.36
N ASN A 94 27.78 -8.59 -7.28
CA ASN A 94 27.86 -10.02 -6.98
C ASN A 94 28.68 -10.79 -8.00
N ARG A 95 28.57 -10.47 -9.29
CA ARG A 95 29.38 -11.12 -10.35
C ARG A 95 30.86 -10.73 -10.30
N ARG A 96 31.19 -9.55 -9.84
CA ARG A 96 32.56 -9.01 -9.85
C ARG A 96 33.35 -9.35 -8.59
N ARG A 97 32.68 -9.75 -7.51
CA ARG A 97 33.32 -10.04 -6.21
C ARG A 97 33.20 -11.50 -5.85
N GLN A 98 34.26 -12.06 -5.31
CA GLN A 98 34.27 -13.39 -4.69
C GLN A 98 34.90 -13.25 -3.27
N PRO A 99 34.11 -13.53 -2.21
CA PRO A 99 32.71 -13.91 -2.25
C PRO A 99 31.78 -12.77 -2.73
N ALA A 100 30.59 -13.12 -3.22
CA ALA A 100 29.53 -12.17 -3.59
C ALA A 100 29.16 -11.24 -2.42
N VAL A 101 28.67 -10.04 -2.71
CA VAL A 101 28.24 -9.08 -1.68
C VAL A 101 27.09 -9.62 -0.83
N GLY A 102 26.29 -10.50 -1.39
CA GLY A 102 25.13 -11.10 -0.74
C GLY A 102 23.86 -10.85 -1.54
N LEU A 103 22.85 -11.60 -1.20
CA LEU A 103 21.50 -11.48 -1.74
C LEU A 103 20.61 -10.97 -0.61
N THR A 104 19.44 -10.49 -0.95
CA THR A 104 18.47 -10.12 0.06
C THR A 104 17.05 -10.27 -0.44
N THR A 105 16.12 -10.59 0.46
CA THR A 105 14.70 -10.44 0.24
C THR A 105 14.31 -8.96 0.28
N LEU A 106 13.10 -8.63 -0.09
CA LEU A 106 12.52 -7.31 0.13
C LEU A 106 10.99 -7.40 0.20
N THR A 107 10.43 -6.85 1.25
CA THR A 107 9.00 -6.52 1.31
C THR A 107 8.86 -5.05 1.69
N ALA A 108 8.25 -4.27 0.83
CA ALA A 108 8.04 -2.85 1.04
C ALA A 108 6.58 -2.46 0.86
N VAL A 109 6.09 -1.52 1.66
CA VAL A 109 4.75 -0.97 1.56
C VAL A 109 4.81 0.55 1.55
N VAL A 110 4.21 1.15 0.52
CA VAL A 110 3.97 2.58 0.44
C VAL A 110 2.54 2.86 0.87
N LEU A 111 2.37 3.76 1.83
CA LEU A 111 1.09 4.26 2.31
C LEU A 111 0.91 5.66 1.75
N ARG A 112 -0.03 5.83 0.82
CA ARG A 112 -0.27 7.11 0.16
C ARG A 112 -1.75 7.37 0.01
N GLY A 113 -2.21 8.49 0.56
CA GLY A 113 -3.64 8.80 0.55
C GLY A 113 -4.48 7.72 1.23
N GLN A 114 -5.45 7.18 0.53
CA GLN A 114 -6.35 6.12 1.02
C GLN A 114 -5.99 4.74 0.45
N SER A 115 -4.73 4.53 0.11
CA SER A 115 -4.28 3.26 -0.47
C SER A 115 -2.90 2.86 0.00
N TYR A 116 -2.61 1.56 -0.07
CA TYR A 116 -1.27 1.03 0.03
C TYR A 116 -0.83 0.39 -1.28
N THR A 117 0.46 0.45 -1.57
CA THR A 117 1.12 -0.29 -2.66
C THR A 117 2.23 -1.13 -2.05
N LEU A 118 2.17 -2.44 -2.30
CA LEU A 118 3.14 -3.42 -1.84
C LEU A 118 4.08 -3.79 -2.99
N ALA A 119 5.38 -3.93 -2.71
CA ALA A 119 6.39 -4.55 -3.55
C ALA A 119 7.06 -5.68 -2.78
N HIS A 120 7.19 -6.87 -3.40
CA HIS A 120 7.66 -8.06 -2.71
C HIS A 120 8.59 -8.92 -3.56
N VAL A 121 9.71 -9.36 -2.95
CA VAL A 121 10.68 -10.32 -3.49
C VAL A 121 11.23 -11.16 -2.32
N GLY A 122 11.13 -12.47 -2.39
CA GLY A 122 11.66 -13.38 -1.37
C GLY A 122 10.58 -13.99 -0.49
N ASP A 123 10.85 -14.16 0.79
CA ASP A 123 9.99 -14.81 1.77
C ASP A 123 9.72 -13.99 3.05
N THR A 124 10.19 -12.75 3.13
CA THR A 124 9.67 -11.82 4.13
C THR A 124 8.18 -11.58 3.88
N ARG A 125 7.38 -11.44 4.93
CA ARG A 125 5.93 -11.37 4.80
C ARG A 125 5.33 -10.05 5.23
N ALA A 126 4.28 -9.62 4.55
CA ALA A 126 3.43 -8.51 4.96
C ALA A 126 2.02 -9.01 5.29
N TYR A 127 1.48 -8.53 6.41
CA TYR A 127 0.14 -8.81 6.87
C TYR A 127 -0.64 -7.50 7.06
N LEU A 128 -1.96 -7.59 6.83
CA LEU A 128 -2.92 -6.54 7.17
C LEU A 128 -3.90 -7.08 8.20
N LEU A 129 -4.00 -6.42 9.35
CA LEU A 129 -5.07 -6.64 10.31
C LEU A 129 -6.12 -5.54 10.17
N ARG A 130 -7.33 -5.92 9.79
CA ARG A 130 -8.50 -5.04 9.64
C ARG A 130 -9.72 -5.70 10.22
N GLY A 131 -10.47 -4.98 11.09
CA GLY A 131 -11.70 -5.51 11.67
C GLY A 131 -11.53 -6.86 12.39
N GLY A 132 -10.37 -7.11 13.01
CA GLY A 132 -10.06 -8.37 13.69
C GLY A 132 -9.67 -9.53 12.76
N ARG A 133 -9.62 -9.33 11.45
CA ARG A 133 -9.16 -10.31 10.46
C ARG A 133 -7.72 -10.02 10.06
N LEU A 134 -6.84 -11.00 10.24
CA LEU A 134 -5.47 -10.97 9.74
C LEU A 134 -5.45 -11.56 8.33
N GLN A 135 -4.82 -10.85 7.39
CA GLN A 135 -4.68 -11.25 5.99
C GLN A 135 -3.20 -11.19 5.60
N LEU A 136 -2.68 -12.29 5.09
CA LEU A 136 -1.36 -12.32 4.44
C LEU A 136 -1.48 -11.63 3.07
N LEU A 137 -0.59 -10.67 2.79
CA LEU A 137 -0.58 -9.88 1.55
C LEU A 137 0.48 -10.34 0.54
N THR A 138 1.45 -11.16 0.98
CA THR A 138 2.58 -11.64 0.17
C THR A 138 2.44 -13.13 -0.15
N THR A 139 3.18 -13.59 -1.14
CA THR A 139 3.36 -15.01 -1.45
C THR A 139 4.85 -15.30 -1.48
N ASP A 140 5.31 -16.24 -0.66
CA ASP A 140 6.73 -16.54 -0.53
C ASP A 140 7.32 -17.07 -1.84
N HIS A 141 8.49 -16.56 -2.22
CA HIS A 141 9.25 -17.02 -3.38
C HIS A 141 10.28 -18.07 -2.97
N VAL A 142 9.79 -19.24 -2.59
CA VAL A 142 10.60 -20.38 -2.15
C VAL A 142 10.33 -21.61 -3.01
N MET A 143 11.22 -22.60 -2.95
CA MET A 143 11.03 -23.86 -3.66
C MET A 143 9.83 -24.64 -3.09
N ALA A 144 8.99 -25.19 -3.96
CA ALA A 144 7.79 -25.92 -3.57
C ALA A 144 8.08 -27.27 -2.86
N GLN A 145 9.30 -27.79 -2.96
CA GLN A 145 9.72 -29.04 -2.32
C GLN A 145 10.00 -28.82 -0.85
N ARG A 146 9.41 -29.62 0.03
CA ARG A 146 9.53 -29.49 1.51
C ARG A 146 10.98 -29.43 2.00
N ASP A 147 11.85 -30.24 1.43
CA ASP A 147 13.29 -30.30 1.83
C ASP A 147 14.08 -29.08 1.33
N LEU A 148 13.55 -28.29 0.44
CA LEU A 148 14.15 -27.10 -0.17
C LEU A 148 13.33 -25.81 0.10
N ALA A 149 12.36 -25.89 1.02
CA ALA A 149 11.45 -24.77 1.32
C ALA A 149 12.14 -23.52 1.88
N HIS A 150 13.41 -23.60 2.24
CA HIS A 150 14.24 -22.45 2.65
C HIS A 150 15.06 -21.86 1.49
N GLN A 151 14.99 -22.46 0.28
CA GLN A 151 15.72 -21.94 -0.86
C GLN A 151 14.85 -20.92 -1.61
N LEU A 152 15.32 -19.69 -1.64
CA LEU A 152 14.70 -18.62 -2.39
C LEU A 152 14.76 -18.89 -3.88
N THR A 153 13.62 -18.73 -4.56
CA THR A 153 13.53 -18.73 -6.03
C THR A 153 13.71 -17.35 -6.62
N ARG A 154 13.53 -16.29 -5.79
CA ARG A 154 13.75 -14.90 -6.16
C ARG A 154 14.36 -14.15 -4.99
N ALA A 155 15.39 -13.36 -5.28
CA ALA A 155 16.04 -12.45 -4.33
C ALA A 155 16.62 -11.25 -5.09
N MET A 156 16.78 -10.12 -4.41
CA MET A 156 17.52 -8.98 -4.93
C MET A 156 18.99 -9.35 -5.10
N GLY A 157 19.57 -9.02 -6.24
CA GLY A 157 20.97 -9.31 -6.58
C GLY A 157 21.24 -10.72 -7.09
N LEU A 158 20.22 -11.59 -7.19
CA LEU A 158 20.37 -12.96 -7.69
C LEU A 158 20.63 -12.97 -9.21
N ASP A 159 19.78 -12.30 -9.94
CA ASP A 159 19.81 -12.20 -11.41
C ASP A 159 19.86 -10.73 -11.86
N ASP A 160 20.23 -10.51 -13.12
CA ASP A 160 20.28 -9.17 -13.72
C ASP A 160 18.91 -8.47 -13.71
N HIS A 161 17.85 -9.24 -13.82
CA HIS A 161 16.47 -8.79 -13.80
C HIS A 161 15.74 -9.43 -12.64
N VAL A 162 15.24 -8.61 -11.73
CA VAL A 162 14.38 -9.08 -10.64
C VAL A 162 12.91 -9.03 -11.06
N VAL A 163 12.16 -10.08 -10.73
CA VAL A 163 10.71 -10.10 -10.87
C VAL A 163 10.10 -9.76 -9.52
N VAL A 164 9.55 -8.55 -9.41
CA VAL A 164 8.91 -8.03 -8.19
C VAL A 164 7.40 -8.26 -8.29
N ASP A 165 6.80 -8.82 -7.25
CA ASP A 165 5.35 -8.91 -7.13
C ASP A 165 4.80 -7.58 -6.58
N TYR A 166 3.85 -6.98 -7.29
CA TYR A 166 3.17 -5.76 -6.88
C TYR A 166 1.71 -6.06 -6.54
N SER A 167 1.24 -5.53 -5.43
CA SER A 167 -0.18 -5.52 -5.08
C SER A 167 -0.58 -4.16 -4.51
N GLN A 168 -1.88 -3.86 -4.60
CA GLN A 168 -2.43 -2.60 -4.12
C GLN A 168 -3.75 -2.87 -3.41
N GLY A 169 -4.05 -2.04 -2.42
CA GLY A 169 -5.32 -2.12 -1.71
C GLY A 169 -5.71 -0.79 -1.08
N GLU A 170 -6.93 -0.74 -0.60
CA GLU A 170 -7.42 0.39 0.17
C GLU A 170 -6.80 0.41 1.56
N LEU A 171 -6.63 1.61 2.11
CA LEU A 171 -6.12 1.87 3.44
C LEU A 171 -7.22 2.55 4.26
N HIS A 172 -7.51 2.01 5.44
CA HIS A 172 -8.52 2.54 6.34
C HIS A 172 -7.89 2.97 7.67
N SER A 173 -8.51 3.93 8.32
CA SER A 173 -8.16 4.25 9.70
C SER A 173 -8.39 3.03 10.61
N GLY A 174 -7.42 2.74 11.47
CA GLY A 174 -7.40 1.56 12.33
C GLY A 174 -6.73 0.33 11.72
N ASP A 175 -6.32 0.36 10.45
CA ASP A 175 -5.52 -0.71 9.84
C ASP A 175 -4.19 -0.86 10.56
N LEU A 176 -3.75 -2.11 10.69
CA LEU A 176 -2.43 -2.44 11.21
C LEU A 176 -1.70 -3.27 10.15
N LEU A 177 -0.62 -2.71 9.61
CA LEU A 177 0.28 -3.40 8.71
C LEU A 177 1.46 -3.95 9.49
N VAL A 178 1.83 -5.20 9.25
CA VAL A 178 2.90 -5.91 9.96
C VAL A 178 3.80 -6.57 8.93
N LEU A 179 5.08 -6.18 8.92
CA LEU A 179 6.12 -6.78 8.08
C LEU A 179 7.04 -7.61 8.95
N LEU A 180 7.32 -8.85 8.55
CA LEU A 180 8.06 -9.83 9.34
C LEU A 180 9.14 -10.51 8.49
N SER A 181 10.31 -10.75 9.09
CA SER A 181 11.29 -11.69 8.54
C SER A 181 10.90 -13.15 8.81
N ASP A 182 11.55 -14.08 8.13
CA ASP A 182 11.27 -15.51 8.21
C ASP A 182 11.54 -16.09 9.61
N GLY A 183 12.55 -15.59 10.33
CA GLY A 183 12.80 -15.97 11.72
C GLY A 183 11.61 -15.70 12.66
N VAL A 184 10.74 -14.74 12.31
CA VAL A 184 9.50 -14.49 13.04
C VAL A 184 8.41 -15.43 12.56
N HIS A 185 8.01 -15.38 11.29
CA HIS A 185 6.85 -16.13 10.81
C HIS A 185 7.08 -17.65 10.72
N GLY A 186 8.33 -18.08 10.60
CA GLY A 186 8.70 -19.49 10.65
C GLY A 186 8.55 -20.10 12.05
N SER A 187 8.64 -19.29 13.11
CA SER A 187 8.55 -19.73 14.50
C SER A 187 7.21 -19.39 15.15
N LEU A 188 6.56 -18.30 14.75
CA LEU A 188 5.31 -17.81 15.32
C LEU A 188 4.13 -18.07 14.36
N PRO A 189 3.24 -19.03 14.67
CA PRO A 189 2.07 -19.33 13.84
C PRO A 189 1.14 -18.11 13.68
N GLU A 190 0.51 -17.98 12.53
CA GLU A 190 -0.40 -16.84 12.20
C GLU A 190 -1.53 -16.68 13.22
N ARG A 191 -2.07 -17.78 13.76
CA ARG A 191 -3.09 -17.73 14.82
C ARG A 191 -2.59 -16.99 16.06
N GLU A 192 -1.34 -17.24 16.48
CA GLU A 192 -0.76 -16.59 17.66
C GLU A 192 -0.37 -15.14 17.35
N LEU A 193 0.20 -14.90 16.18
CA LEU A 193 0.44 -13.53 15.70
C LEU A 193 -0.86 -12.71 15.76
N ARG A 194 -1.96 -13.25 15.22
CA ARG A 194 -3.27 -12.59 15.28
C ARG A 194 -3.73 -12.34 16.72
N GLN A 195 -3.52 -13.29 17.63
CA GLN A 195 -3.87 -13.13 19.04
C GLN A 195 -3.07 -12.00 19.71
N LEU A 196 -1.77 -11.93 19.45
CA LEU A 196 -0.92 -10.83 19.94
C LEU A 196 -1.40 -9.46 19.44
N LEU A 197 -1.73 -9.37 18.16
CA LEU A 197 -2.20 -8.14 17.54
C LEU A 197 -3.59 -7.69 18.02
N LEU A 198 -4.42 -8.63 18.50
CA LEU A 198 -5.79 -8.40 18.98
C LEU A 198 -5.90 -8.30 20.50
N GLN A 199 -4.79 -8.45 21.25
CA GLN A 199 -4.87 -8.40 22.71
C GLN A 199 -5.59 -7.13 23.17
N PRO A 200 -6.65 -7.27 24.01
CA PRO A 200 -7.29 -6.11 24.59
C PRO A 200 -6.26 -5.40 25.47
N GLN A 201 -6.24 -4.11 25.36
CA GLN A 201 -5.52 -3.26 26.27
C GLN A 201 -6.09 -3.46 27.67
N ASP A 202 -5.23 -3.54 28.67
CA ASP A 202 -5.67 -3.47 30.06
C ASP A 202 -6.59 -2.26 30.24
N ALA A 203 -7.79 -2.51 30.79
CA ALA A 203 -8.84 -1.51 30.99
C ALA A 203 -8.38 -0.27 31.80
N ASN A 204 -7.17 -0.30 32.37
CA ASN A 204 -6.55 0.78 33.13
C ASN A 204 -5.55 1.65 32.34
N THR A 205 -5.30 1.33 31.05
CA THR A 205 -4.41 2.15 30.22
C THR A 205 -5.22 2.75 29.05
N PRO A 206 -5.45 4.08 29.03
CA PRO A 206 -6.31 4.71 28.03
C PRO A 206 -5.74 4.76 26.60
N SER A 207 -4.60 4.15 26.36
CA SER A 207 -3.92 4.18 25.06
C SER A 207 -3.74 2.79 24.50
N ALA A 208 -4.03 2.62 23.19
CA ALA A 208 -3.71 1.41 22.46
C ALA A 208 -2.26 1.03 22.69
N VAL A 209 -1.96 -0.26 22.90
CA VAL A 209 -0.58 -0.75 22.92
C VAL A 209 0.09 -0.21 21.68
N GLY A 210 1.08 0.66 21.83
CA GLY A 210 1.75 1.31 20.70
C GLY A 210 2.38 0.29 19.78
N ALA A 211 2.53 0.65 18.51
CA ALA A 211 3.14 -0.21 17.52
C ALA A 211 4.53 -0.70 17.93
N GLN A 212 5.29 0.12 18.69
CA GLN A 212 6.60 -0.27 19.23
C GLN A 212 6.49 -1.46 20.19
N ALA A 213 5.60 -1.41 21.16
CA ALA A 213 5.41 -2.51 22.11
C ALA A 213 4.90 -3.79 21.41
N LEU A 214 4.08 -3.66 20.36
CA LEU A 214 3.67 -4.79 19.53
C LEU A 214 4.86 -5.42 18.80
N SER A 215 5.72 -4.62 18.20
CA SER A 215 6.91 -5.14 17.48
C SER A 215 7.85 -5.90 18.44
N GLU A 216 8.04 -5.39 19.66
CA GLU A 216 8.82 -6.05 20.70
C GLU A 216 8.20 -7.36 21.16
N GLU A 217 6.88 -7.39 21.37
CA GLU A 217 6.20 -8.61 21.81
C GLU A 217 6.19 -9.69 20.72
N ILE A 218 6.02 -9.30 19.45
CA ILE A 218 6.10 -10.24 18.30
C ILE A 218 7.48 -10.90 18.26
N THR A 219 8.56 -10.12 18.27
CA THR A 219 9.94 -10.66 18.22
C THR A 219 10.27 -11.49 19.45
N ARG A 220 9.83 -11.05 20.64
CA ARG A 220 9.98 -11.80 21.89
C ARG A 220 9.21 -13.13 21.85
N ALA A 221 8.01 -13.16 21.29
CA ALA A 221 7.23 -14.38 21.13
C ALA A 221 7.91 -15.38 20.19
N ALA A 222 8.45 -14.92 19.06
CA ALA A 222 9.22 -15.78 18.14
C ALA A 222 10.44 -16.41 18.82
N LEU A 223 11.21 -15.62 19.58
CA LEU A 223 12.36 -16.11 20.33
C LEU A 223 11.97 -17.11 21.43
N ARG A 224 10.87 -16.85 22.19
CA ARG A 224 10.35 -17.81 23.19
C ARG A 224 9.94 -19.14 22.57
N ARG A 225 9.49 -19.13 21.31
CA ARG A 225 9.13 -20.33 20.55
C ARG A 225 10.34 -21.03 19.93
N GLY A 226 11.52 -20.52 20.17
CA GLY A 226 12.78 -21.16 19.79
C GLY A 226 13.31 -20.74 18.42
N SER A 227 12.91 -19.58 17.89
CA SER A 227 13.56 -19.03 16.70
C SER A 227 15.09 -19.01 16.90
N THR A 228 15.82 -19.52 15.93
CA THR A 228 17.28 -19.51 15.90
C THR A 228 17.84 -18.46 14.97
N ASP A 229 16.99 -17.85 14.15
CA ASP A 229 17.36 -16.88 13.13
C ASP A 229 17.23 -15.44 13.59
N ASN A 230 17.61 -14.49 12.74
CA ASN A 230 17.35 -13.08 12.92
C ASN A 230 15.83 -12.88 13.00
N VAL A 231 15.36 -12.05 13.90
CA VAL A 231 13.92 -11.81 14.11
C VAL A 231 13.64 -10.31 13.99
N THR A 232 12.89 -9.94 12.98
CA THR A 232 12.55 -8.55 12.71
C THR A 232 11.05 -8.38 12.49
N ALA A 233 10.48 -7.41 13.19
CA ALA A 233 9.08 -7.00 13.04
C ALA A 233 8.99 -5.47 12.89
N LEU A 234 8.30 -5.02 11.85
CA LEU A 234 7.95 -3.64 11.61
C LEU A 234 6.42 -3.52 11.61
N VAL A 235 5.89 -2.71 12.51
CA VAL A 235 4.45 -2.55 12.73
C VAL A 235 4.06 -1.11 12.42
N VAL A 236 3.04 -0.92 11.61
CA VAL A 236 2.53 0.39 11.22
C VAL A 236 1.03 0.44 11.44
N ARG A 237 0.57 1.24 12.39
CA ARG A 237 -0.84 1.49 12.65
C ARG A 237 -1.26 2.79 11.97
N VAL A 238 -2.32 2.71 11.18
CA VAL A 238 -2.91 3.88 10.52
C VAL A 238 -3.85 4.58 11.49
N GLN A 239 -3.56 5.84 11.81
CA GLN A 239 -4.38 6.66 12.70
C GLN A 239 -5.00 7.83 11.90
N GLY A 240 -6.20 8.24 12.31
CA GLY A 240 -6.86 9.41 11.75
C GLY A 240 -7.52 9.20 10.38
N ALA A 241 -8.12 10.27 9.87
CA ALA A 241 -8.76 10.30 8.57
C ALA A 241 -7.72 10.52 7.47
N LEU A 242 -7.80 9.73 6.43
CA LEU A 242 -6.91 9.81 5.26
C LEU A 242 -7.57 10.66 4.16
N GLU A 243 -6.82 11.62 3.61
CA GLU A 243 -7.27 12.37 2.45
C GLU A 243 -7.01 11.58 1.16
N ALA A 244 -8.04 11.45 0.32
CA ALA A 244 -7.88 10.79 -0.97
C ALA A 244 -6.93 11.58 -1.86
N THR A 245 -6.03 10.87 -2.55
CA THR A 245 -5.20 11.44 -3.61
C THR A 245 -5.91 11.35 -4.95
N LEU A 246 -5.40 12.04 -5.97
CA LEU A 246 -5.88 11.87 -7.35
C LEU A 246 -5.79 10.41 -7.81
N GLN A 247 -4.77 9.70 -7.37
CA GLN A 247 -4.55 8.30 -7.71
C GLN A 247 -5.62 7.39 -7.08
N ASP A 248 -6.04 7.67 -5.83
CA ASP A 248 -7.13 6.96 -5.17
C ASP A 248 -8.46 7.17 -5.91
N GLU A 249 -8.74 8.41 -6.31
CA GLU A 249 -9.95 8.74 -7.07
C GLU A 249 -9.94 8.09 -8.47
N SER A 250 -8.80 8.10 -9.15
CA SER A 250 -8.66 7.46 -10.46
C SER A 250 -8.87 5.94 -10.36
N ARG A 251 -8.34 5.32 -9.30
CA ARG A 251 -8.52 3.88 -9.05
C ARG A 251 -9.98 3.54 -8.74
N ARG A 252 -10.63 4.31 -7.86
CA ARG A 252 -12.07 4.15 -7.59
C ARG A 252 -12.90 4.28 -8.86
N ALA A 253 -12.57 5.27 -9.68
CA ALA A 253 -13.24 5.50 -10.95
C ALA A 253 -13.22 4.29 -11.89
N GLN A 254 -12.15 3.48 -11.86
CA GLN A 254 -12.04 2.29 -12.71
C GLN A 254 -13.07 1.20 -12.36
N HIS A 255 -13.52 1.15 -11.11
CA HIS A 255 -14.42 0.10 -10.61
C HIS A 255 -15.88 0.55 -10.53
N LEU A 256 -16.17 1.85 -10.70
CA LEU A 256 -17.53 2.35 -10.60
C LEU A 256 -18.35 2.02 -11.86
N PRO A 257 -19.64 1.67 -11.72
CA PRO A 257 -20.50 1.45 -12.87
C PRO A 257 -20.73 2.77 -13.64
N VAL A 258 -20.78 2.69 -14.95
CA VAL A 258 -21.18 3.83 -15.79
C VAL A 258 -22.70 3.85 -15.88
N LEU A 259 -23.30 5.04 -15.70
CA LEU A 259 -24.74 5.21 -15.78
C LEU A 259 -25.27 4.91 -17.19
N PRO A 260 -26.47 4.31 -17.28
CA PRO A 260 -27.16 4.17 -18.56
C PRO A 260 -27.55 5.56 -19.13
N LEU A 261 -28.20 5.58 -20.30
CA LEU A 261 -28.81 6.80 -20.79
C LEU A 261 -29.95 7.20 -19.86
N LEU A 262 -29.83 8.37 -19.22
CA LEU A 262 -30.84 8.89 -18.32
C LEU A 262 -31.89 9.67 -19.11
N LYS A 263 -33.16 9.54 -18.71
CA LYS A 263 -34.29 10.27 -19.28
C LYS A 263 -34.71 11.42 -18.35
N VAL A 264 -35.35 12.44 -18.94
CA VAL A 264 -35.93 13.52 -18.16
C VAL A 264 -36.99 12.96 -17.20
N GLY A 265 -36.90 13.36 -15.94
CA GLY A 265 -37.72 12.88 -14.84
C GLY A 265 -37.15 11.70 -14.07
N GLU A 266 -36.09 11.04 -14.56
CA GLU A 266 -35.43 9.95 -13.82
C GLU A 266 -34.67 10.47 -12.61
N PRO A 267 -34.73 9.77 -11.46
CA PRO A 267 -33.92 10.10 -10.29
C PRO A 267 -32.52 9.53 -10.45
N VAL A 268 -31.53 10.29 -9.99
CA VAL A 268 -30.11 9.88 -9.91
C VAL A 268 -29.49 10.51 -8.67
N ASP A 269 -29.01 9.71 -7.73
CA ASP A 269 -28.40 10.14 -6.46
C ASP A 269 -29.18 11.22 -5.69
N GLY A 270 -30.48 11.08 -5.61
CA GLY A 270 -31.35 12.05 -4.92
C GLY A 270 -31.65 13.32 -5.74
N LEU A 271 -31.09 13.43 -6.94
CA LEU A 271 -31.37 14.50 -7.90
C LEU A 271 -32.35 14.00 -8.98
N VAL A 272 -33.02 14.89 -9.68
CA VAL A 272 -33.94 14.56 -10.79
C VAL A 272 -33.41 15.17 -12.08
N VAL A 273 -33.29 14.36 -13.13
CA VAL A 273 -32.88 14.82 -14.46
C VAL A 273 -33.95 15.74 -15.07
N THR A 274 -33.54 16.96 -15.45
CA THR A 274 -34.46 17.96 -16.06
C THR A 274 -34.20 18.12 -17.56
N ALA A 275 -32.96 17.94 -18.03
CA ALA A 275 -32.64 18.02 -19.46
C ALA A 275 -31.32 17.29 -19.78
N LEU A 276 -31.19 16.80 -21.01
CA LEU A 276 -29.90 16.47 -21.62
C LEU A 276 -29.36 17.75 -22.28
N VAL A 277 -28.25 18.27 -21.79
CA VAL A 277 -27.65 19.54 -22.26
C VAL A 277 -26.68 19.29 -23.40
N ALA A 278 -25.86 18.25 -23.32
CA ALA A 278 -24.89 17.91 -24.36
C ALA A 278 -24.61 16.40 -24.40
N ASP A 279 -24.34 15.91 -25.60
CA ASP A 279 -23.82 14.55 -25.86
C ASP A 279 -22.69 14.64 -26.87
N SER A 280 -21.47 14.31 -26.45
CA SER A 280 -20.27 14.36 -27.29
C SER A 280 -19.92 12.99 -27.89
N GLY A 281 -20.70 11.94 -27.62
CA GLY A 281 -20.37 10.56 -27.96
C GLY A 281 -19.34 9.92 -27.02
N VAL A 282 -18.73 10.70 -26.12
CA VAL A 282 -17.82 10.23 -25.05
C VAL A 282 -18.43 10.55 -23.69
N HIS A 283 -18.87 11.78 -23.53
CA HIS A 283 -19.50 12.29 -22.29
C HIS A 283 -20.90 12.81 -22.58
N ARG A 284 -21.78 12.71 -21.56
CA ARG A 284 -23.08 13.37 -21.53
C ARG A 284 -23.13 14.35 -20.39
N ILE A 285 -23.73 15.50 -20.64
CA ILE A 285 -23.99 16.52 -19.62
C ILE A 285 -25.50 16.65 -19.47
N TYR A 286 -25.98 16.36 -18.28
CA TYR A 286 -27.39 16.55 -17.91
C TYR A 286 -27.52 17.74 -16.99
N GLN A 287 -28.64 18.45 -17.11
CA GLN A 287 -29.13 19.32 -16.06
C GLN A 287 -29.95 18.47 -15.09
N VAL A 288 -29.63 18.57 -13.80
CA VAL A 288 -30.34 17.87 -12.73
C VAL A 288 -30.77 18.84 -11.65
N ARG A 289 -31.88 18.54 -10.96
CA ARG A 289 -32.44 19.38 -9.92
C ARG A 289 -32.50 18.62 -8.60
N ASP A 290 -32.09 19.28 -7.54
CA ASP A 290 -32.32 18.81 -6.18
C ASP A 290 -33.79 19.07 -5.79
N PRO A 291 -34.58 18.05 -5.52
CA PRO A 291 -35.97 18.21 -5.18
C PRO A 291 -36.22 18.96 -3.86
N ALA A 292 -35.26 18.90 -2.91
CA ALA A 292 -35.40 19.57 -1.62
C ALA A 292 -35.05 21.06 -1.69
N THR A 293 -33.96 21.43 -2.39
CA THR A 293 -33.45 22.81 -2.46
C THR A 293 -33.89 23.54 -3.73
N GLN A 294 -34.45 22.84 -4.72
CA GLN A 294 -34.77 23.32 -6.07
C GLN A 294 -33.58 23.86 -6.87
N ARG A 295 -32.37 23.66 -6.40
CA ARG A 295 -31.13 24.07 -7.10
C ARG A 295 -30.88 23.20 -8.31
N LEU A 296 -30.32 23.82 -9.36
CA LEU A 296 -29.90 23.14 -10.58
C LEU A 296 -28.41 22.86 -10.54
N TYR A 297 -28.04 21.68 -11.05
CA TYR A 297 -26.66 21.25 -11.16
C TYR A 297 -26.39 20.65 -12.54
N ALA A 298 -25.12 20.62 -12.94
CA ALA A 298 -24.66 19.89 -14.11
C ALA A 298 -24.13 18.51 -13.68
N LEU A 299 -24.69 17.44 -14.26
CA LEU A 299 -24.24 16.07 -14.08
C LEU A 299 -23.50 15.64 -15.34
N LYS A 300 -22.18 15.38 -15.25
CA LYS A 300 -21.36 14.84 -16.33
C LYS A 300 -21.18 13.34 -16.15
N THR A 301 -21.43 12.54 -17.19
CA THR A 301 -21.30 11.09 -17.17
C THR A 301 -20.53 10.60 -18.41
N LEU A 302 -19.92 9.42 -18.34
CA LEU A 302 -19.46 8.71 -19.54
C LEU A 302 -20.65 8.08 -20.28
N VAL A 303 -20.53 7.93 -21.60
CA VAL A 303 -21.48 7.10 -22.35
C VAL A 303 -21.17 5.62 -22.07
N PRO A 304 -22.20 4.74 -22.02
CA PRO A 304 -22.00 3.30 -21.75
C PRO A 304 -21.02 2.61 -22.70
N ALA A 305 -20.93 3.04 -23.97
CA ALA A 305 -19.98 2.51 -24.94
C ALA A 305 -18.52 2.76 -24.54
N ARG A 306 -18.22 3.72 -23.65
CA ARG A 306 -16.90 4.04 -23.14
C ARG A 306 -16.67 3.54 -21.71
N ALA A 307 -17.54 2.68 -21.21
CA ALA A 307 -17.49 2.18 -19.84
C ALA A 307 -16.17 1.50 -19.47
N HIS A 308 -15.46 0.91 -20.41
CA HIS A 308 -14.18 0.23 -20.20
C HIS A 308 -12.95 1.05 -20.63
N ASP A 309 -13.15 2.30 -21.05
CA ASP A 309 -12.06 3.19 -21.45
C ASP A 309 -11.40 3.77 -20.17
N ALA A 310 -10.23 3.21 -19.83
CA ALA A 310 -9.50 3.58 -18.60
C ALA A 310 -9.05 5.05 -18.63
N GLN A 311 -8.72 5.59 -19.82
CA GLN A 311 -8.26 6.97 -19.97
C GLN A 311 -9.40 7.96 -19.75
N GLU A 312 -10.57 7.70 -20.33
CA GLU A 312 -11.73 8.56 -20.14
C GLU A 312 -12.24 8.55 -18.69
N ARG A 313 -12.18 7.37 -18.03
CA ARG A 313 -12.47 7.26 -16.60
C ARG A 313 -11.50 8.07 -15.75
N ALA A 314 -10.19 7.99 -16.03
CA ALA A 314 -9.18 8.75 -15.31
C ALA A 314 -9.34 10.27 -15.53
N THR A 315 -9.67 10.70 -16.75
CA THR A 315 -9.95 12.10 -17.06
C THR A 315 -11.16 12.62 -16.28
N LEU A 316 -12.24 11.86 -16.23
CA LEU A 316 -13.45 12.25 -15.47
C LEU A 316 -13.18 12.30 -13.95
N ALA A 317 -12.39 11.36 -13.42
CA ALA A 317 -11.96 11.37 -12.02
C ALA A 317 -11.08 12.59 -11.70
N HIS A 318 -10.17 12.95 -12.61
CA HIS A 318 -9.33 14.15 -12.47
C HIS A 318 -10.17 15.43 -12.44
N GLU A 319 -11.11 15.58 -13.36
CA GLU A 319 -12.00 16.73 -13.37
C GLU A 319 -12.79 16.85 -12.05
N ALA A 320 -13.31 15.72 -11.53
CA ALA A 320 -14.02 15.69 -10.26
C ALA A 320 -13.12 16.09 -9.07
N TRP A 321 -11.89 15.60 -9.06
CA TRP A 321 -10.91 15.91 -8.03
C TRP A 321 -10.51 17.38 -8.03
N VAL A 322 -10.26 17.98 -9.20
CA VAL A 322 -9.96 19.40 -9.37
C VAL A 322 -11.16 20.26 -8.93
N ALA A 323 -12.37 19.90 -9.40
CA ALA A 323 -13.59 20.64 -9.06
C ALA A 323 -13.85 20.70 -7.54
N ARG A 324 -13.59 19.61 -6.81
CA ARG A 324 -13.71 19.59 -5.34
C ARG A 324 -12.70 20.51 -4.63
N ARG A 325 -11.51 20.67 -5.19
CA ARG A 325 -10.47 21.54 -4.61
C ARG A 325 -10.61 23.01 -4.97
N MET A 326 -11.28 23.32 -6.08
CA MET A 326 -11.52 24.69 -6.53
C MET A 326 -12.71 25.35 -5.86
N GLN A 327 -13.27 24.83 -4.76
CA GLN A 327 -14.42 25.41 -4.03
C GLN A 327 -14.10 26.80 -3.48
N SER A 328 -14.13 27.79 -4.38
CA SER A 328 -14.35 29.19 -4.09
C SER A 328 -15.79 29.51 -4.50
N GLY A 329 -16.56 30.15 -3.64
CA GLY A 329 -18.00 30.34 -3.55
C GLY A 329 -18.88 30.67 -4.78
N HIS A 330 -18.44 30.40 -6.01
CA HIS A 330 -19.18 30.69 -7.26
C HIS A 330 -19.08 29.58 -8.32
N ALA A 331 -18.50 28.43 -8.02
CA ALA A 331 -18.39 27.35 -9.00
C ALA A 331 -19.73 26.57 -9.07
N ALA A 332 -20.29 26.44 -10.27
CA ALA A 332 -21.30 25.44 -10.54
C ALA A 332 -20.79 24.09 -10.06
N VAL A 333 -21.52 23.45 -9.13
CA VAL A 333 -21.13 22.14 -8.59
C VAL A 333 -21.27 21.13 -9.72
N SER A 334 -20.13 20.73 -10.30
CA SER A 334 -20.08 19.64 -11.26
C SER A 334 -20.13 18.34 -10.48
N TYR A 335 -21.26 17.65 -10.52
CA TYR A 335 -21.35 16.27 -10.05
C TYR A 335 -20.86 15.37 -11.17
N THR A 336 -19.67 14.84 -11.01
CA THR A 336 -19.23 13.68 -11.77
C THR A 336 -19.74 12.44 -11.04
N HIS A 337 -20.64 11.69 -11.68
CA HIS A 337 -21.22 10.52 -11.06
C HIS A 337 -20.23 9.35 -11.13
N LEU A 338 -19.53 9.19 -10.03
CA LEU A 338 -18.68 8.06 -9.67
C LEU A 338 -18.92 7.75 -8.17
N ARG A 339 -20.17 7.50 -7.76
CA ARG A 339 -20.46 7.03 -6.40
C ARG A 339 -20.75 5.53 -6.42
N ALA A 340 -20.03 4.80 -5.56
CA ALA A 340 -20.48 3.49 -5.12
C ALA A 340 -21.80 3.66 -4.33
N HIS A 341 -22.81 2.85 -4.61
CA HIS A 341 -23.95 2.69 -3.74
C HIS A 341 -23.45 2.23 -2.36
N GLU A 342 -23.55 3.08 -1.35
CA GLU A 342 -23.66 2.61 0.01
C GLU A 342 -25.03 1.92 0.10
N THR A 343 -25.04 0.60 -0.05
CA THR A 343 -26.18 -0.22 0.38
C THR A 343 -26.18 -0.19 1.90
N SER A 344 -26.97 0.71 2.48
CA SER A 344 -27.41 0.55 3.85
C SER A 344 -28.30 -0.68 3.90
N LEU A 345 -27.74 -1.78 4.37
CA LEU A 345 -28.53 -2.91 4.86
C LEU A 345 -28.98 -2.56 6.28
N HIS A 346 -30.30 -2.39 6.42
CA HIS A 346 -30.99 -2.44 7.71
C HIS A 346 -30.85 -3.83 8.34
#